data_a16660fda30ec89fca7968a694e7839c
#
_entry.id   a16660fda30ec89fca7968a694e7839c
#
_cell.length_a   1.000
_cell.length_b   1.000
_cell.length_c   1.000
_cell.angle_alpha   90.00
_cell.angle_beta   90.00
_cell.angle_gamma   90.00
#
_symmetry.space_group_name_H-M   'P 1'
#
loop_
_entity.id
_entity.type
_entity.pdbx_description
1 polymer ?
#
loop_
_entity_poly.entity_id
_entity_poly.type
_entity_poly.pdbx_seq_one_letter_code
_entity_poly.pdbx_strand_id
1 'polypeptide(L)'
;MGRTQELLYFIREIKDQGLVKSVPDFPVYIDSPLAKAATTVFCGDLHGYLDEAALELVKDGTHMFSFPNLHLVETSEESKLLNMDKTPKIIISASGMCDAGRIRHHLKHNLWRANSAVVFVGFQSPGTLGRKLLDGAESVKLFGEEIAVKAKVVNFQGLSSHADHDHLIEWIKAFDPKPAHVFVVHGDADVAPAFADELCSLGFSAHAAKFTESYDLAAGVMLSEGYISERKRTMQASRADNLYGKLLAAGEALLELIRRFKGRSNKEIAAFTRQITALIDRFQ
;
A
#
# COMPACT_ATOMS: atom_id res chain seq x y z
N MET A 1 4.43 -6.47 -8.48
CA MET A 1 5.63 -7.19 -8.01
C MET A 1 6.81 -6.76 -8.88
N GLY A 2 8.05 -6.91 -8.40
CA GLY A 2 9.24 -6.53 -9.18
C GLY A 2 9.82 -5.16 -8.84
N ARG A 3 9.01 -4.23 -8.34
CA ARG A 3 9.45 -2.85 -8.10
C ARG A 3 10.59 -2.71 -7.07
N THR A 4 10.63 -3.57 -6.07
CA THR A 4 11.77 -3.63 -5.13
C THR A 4 13.03 -4.03 -5.86
N GLN A 5 12.97 -4.98 -6.78
CA GLN A 5 14.10 -5.48 -7.55
C GLN A 5 14.60 -4.42 -8.53
N GLU A 6 13.70 -3.70 -9.20
CA GLU A 6 14.09 -2.54 -10.03
C GLU A 6 14.80 -1.47 -9.20
N LEU A 7 14.30 -1.15 -8.00
CA LEU A 7 14.98 -0.22 -7.10
C LEU A 7 16.36 -0.71 -6.70
N LEU A 8 16.53 -1.99 -6.40
CA LEU A 8 17.83 -2.55 -6.05
C LEU A 8 18.80 -2.48 -7.21
N TYR A 9 18.34 -2.75 -8.42
CA TYR A 9 19.12 -2.63 -9.64
C TYR A 9 19.66 -1.20 -9.82
N PHE A 10 18.78 -0.20 -9.77
CA PHE A 10 19.21 1.20 -9.91
C PHE A 10 20.06 1.71 -8.74
N ILE A 11 19.79 1.27 -7.50
CA ILE A 11 20.64 1.63 -6.36
C ILE A 11 22.04 1.05 -6.53
N ARG A 12 22.16 -0.18 -7.03
CA ARG A 12 23.45 -0.77 -7.37
C ARG A 12 24.20 0.09 -8.40
N GLU A 13 23.55 0.45 -9.51
CA GLU A 13 24.16 1.31 -10.53
C GLU A 13 24.61 2.67 -9.95
N ILE A 14 23.77 3.29 -9.10
CA ILE A 14 24.10 4.55 -8.41
C ILE A 14 25.37 4.40 -7.57
N LYS A 15 25.51 3.26 -6.88
CA LYS A 15 26.70 2.96 -6.07
C LYS A 15 27.94 2.69 -6.94
N ASP A 16 27.82 1.85 -7.96
CA ASP A 16 28.90 1.48 -8.87
C ASP A 16 29.46 2.71 -9.62
N GLN A 17 28.58 3.64 -9.98
CA GLN A 17 28.96 4.90 -10.61
C GLN A 17 29.43 5.98 -9.61
N GLY A 18 29.36 5.74 -8.31
CA GLY A 18 29.76 6.68 -7.27
C GLY A 18 29.00 8.01 -7.30
N LEU A 19 27.71 7.99 -7.66
CA LEU A 19 26.91 9.22 -7.82
C LEU A 19 26.63 9.90 -6.49
N VAL A 20 26.58 9.18 -5.36
CA VAL A 20 26.36 9.73 -4.02
C VAL A 20 27.70 9.94 -3.32
N LYS A 21 28.29 11.12 -3.49
CA LYS A 21 29.62 11.45 -2.96
C LYS A 21 29.66 11.73 -1.46
N SER A 22 28.56 12.24 -0.88
CA SER A 22 28.51 12.63 0.53
C SER A 22 28.47 11.44 1.49
N VAL A 23 27.87 10.33 1.08
CA VAL A 23 27.76 9.07 1.85
C VAL A 23 27.88 7.91 0.87
N PRO A 24 29.07 7.61 0.32
CA PRO A 24 29.22 6.63 -0.77
C PRO A 24 28.81 5.22 -0.34
N ASP A 25 29.06 4.85 0.90
CA ASP A 25 28.78 3.52 1.45
C ASP A 25 27.44 3.43 2.21
N PHE A 26 26.46 4.26 1.84
CA PHE A 26 25.16 4.25 2.53
C PHE A 26 24.53 2.85 2.56
N PRO A 27 24.04 2.39 3.73
CA PRO A 27 23.38 1.09 3.84
C PRO A 27 21.94 1.15 3.29
N VAL A 28 21.52 0.03 2.72
CA VAL A 28 20.17 -0.19 2.19
C VAL A 28 19.55 -1.38 2.90
N TYR A 29 18.35 -1.20 3.43
CA TYR A 29 17.63 -2.23 4.17
C TYR A 29 16.34 -2.61 3.44
N ILE A 30 16.18 -3.90 3.15
CA ILE A 30 14.89 -4.47 2.70
C ILE A 30 14.13 -4.91 3.95
N ASP A 31 13.17 -4.10 4.39
CA ASP A 31 12.35 -4.39 5.56
C ASP A 31 10.94 -4.83 5.16
N SER A 32 10.89 -5.97 4.46
CA SER A 32 9.67 -6.62 4.01
C SER A 32 9.91 -8.12 3.77
N PRO A 33 9.26 -9.01 4.55
CA PRO A 33 9.39 -10.46 4.33
C PRO A 33 8.97 -10.89 2.91
N LEU A 34 7.93 -10.26 2.37
CA LEU A 34 7.46 -10.55 1.01
C LEU A 34 8.47 -10.08 -0.05
N ALA A 35 9.11 -8.92 0.15
CA ALA A 35 10.13 -8.44 -0.76
C ALA A 35 11.36 -9.37 -0.76
N LYS A 36 11.76 -9.87 0.41
CA LYS A 36 12.83 -10.88 0.54
C LYS A 36 12.50 -12.13 -0.27
N ALA A 37 11.31 -12.72 -0.05
CA ALA A 37 10.88 -13.92 -0.77
C ALA A 37 10.83 -13.69 -2.30
N ALA A 38 10.33 -12.54 -2.74
CA ALA A 38 10.34 -12.17 -4.15
C ALA A 38 11.77 -12.04 -4.69
N THR A 39 12.69 -11.38 -3.97
CA THR A 39 14.09 -11.26 -4.40
C THR A 39 14.75 -12.62 -4.57
N THR A 40 14.47 -13.60 -3.69
CA THR A 40 14.98 -14.97 -3.84
C THR A 40 14.52 -15.61 -5.16
N VAL A 41 13.26 -15.39 -5.56
CA VAL A 41 12.74 -15.86 -6.86
C VAL A 41 13.44 -15.17 -8.02
N PHE A 42 13.65 -13.86 -7.94
CA PHE A 42 14.36 -13.08 -8.95
C PHE A 42 15.88 -13.36 -9.01
N CYS A 43 16.46 -14.01 -8.00
CA CYS A 43 17.84 -14.50 -8.04
C CYS A 43 17.97 -15.93 -8.60
N GLY A 44 16.86 -16.56 -9.00
CA GLY A 44 16.83 -17.87 -9.62
C GLY A 44 17.18 -17.85 -11.11
N ASP A 45 16.73 -18.88 -11.84
CA ASP A 45 16.92 -18.92 -13.29
C ASP A 45 16.01 -17.87 -13.97
N LEU A 46 16.63 -16.82 -14.51
CA LEU A 46 15.97 -15.74 -15.23
C LEU A 46 16.18 -15.81 -16.75
N HIS A 47 16.65 -16.94 -17.27
CA HIS A 47 16.89 -17.10 -18.70
C HIS A 47 15.58 -16.86 -19.49
N GLY A 48 15.63 -15.94 -20.45
CA GLY A 48 14.46 -15.55 -21.25
C GLY A 48 13.59 -14.45 -20.64
N TYR A 49 13.92 -13.95 -19.44
CA TYR A 49 13.18 -12.87 -18.75
C TYR A 49 14.00 -11.57 -18.63
N LEU A 50 15.27 -11.60 -18.99
CA LEU A 50 16.18 -10.46 -18.90
C LEU A 50 16.42 -9.87 -20.27
N ASP A 51 16.59 -8.55 -20.33
CA ASP A 51 17.11 -7.85 -21.51
C ASP A 51 18.63 -8.09 -21.67
N GLU A 52 19.18 -7.61 -22.78
CA GLU A 52 20.58 -7.81 -23.14
C GLU A 52 21.53 -7.21 -22.10
N ALA A 53 21.22 -6.03 -21.56
CA ALA A 53 22.05 -5.34 -20.58
C ALA A 53 22.10 -6.11 -19.24
N ALA A 54 20.96 -6.60 -18.77
CA ALA A 54 20.87 -7.42 -17.58
C ALA A 54 21.54 -8.80 -17.77
N LEU A 55 21.43 -9.39 -18.97
CA LEU A 55 22.11 -10.63 -19.30
C LEU A 55 23.65 -10.49 -19.30
N GLU A 56 24.19 -9.38 -19.78
CA GLU A 56 25.63 -9.11 -19.70
C GLU A 56 26.11 -9.05 -18.27
N LEU A 57 25.39 -8.35 -17.38
CA LEU A 57 25.73 -8.28 -15.95
C LEU A 57 25.77 -9.66 -15.30
N VAL A 58 24.81 -10.54 -15.63
CA VAL A 58 24.76 -11.91 -15.06
C VAL A 58 25.91 -12.77 -15.60
N LYS A 59 26.31 -12.59 -16.87
CA LYS A 59 27.44 -13.32 -17.47
C LYS A 59 28.77 -13.02 -16.76
N ASP A 60 28.95 -11.80 -16.27
CA ASP A 60 30.13 -11.39 -15.51
C ASP A 60 30.12 -11.87 -14.06
N GLY A 61 29.15 -12.69 -13.67
CA GLY A 61 28.99 -13.19 -12.30
C GLY A 61 28.45 -12.15 -11.31
N THR A 62 27.97 -11.02 -11.81
CA THR A 62 27.41 -9.95 -10.98
C THR A 62 25.99 -10.30 -10.55
N HIS A 63 25.73 -10.24 -9.25
CA HIS A 63 24.37 -10.39 -8.72
C HIS A 63 23.61 -9.07 -8.87
N MET A 64 22.66 -8.99 -9.82
CA MET A 64 21.92 -7.77 -10.17
C MET A 64 21.27 -7.05 -8.98
N PHE A 65 20.85 -7.80 -7.97
CA PHE A 65 20.13 -7.28 -6.80
C PHE A 65 20.96 -7.34 -5.52
N SER A 66 22.27 -7.51 -5.63
CA SER A 66 23.18 -7.55 -4.48
C SER A 66 24.33 -6.56 -4.67
N PHE A 67 24.67 -5.86 -3.59
CA PHE A 67 25.76 -4.90 -3.54
C PHE A 67 26.23 -4.74 -2.09
N PRO A 68 27.42 -4.18 -1.84
CA PRO A 68 27.90 -3.92 -0.49
C PRO A 68 26.93 -3.08 0.33
N ASN A 69 26.75 -3.41 1.61
CA ASN A 69 25.85 -2.76 2.55
C ASN A 69 24.35 -2.89 2.21
N LEU A 70 23.96 -3.93 1.46
CA LEU A 70 22.56 -4.36 1.36
C LEU A 70 22.24 -5.34 2.49
N HIS A 71 21.20 -5.05 3.26
CA HIS A 71 20.77 -5.83 4.42
C HIS A 71 19.32 -6.28 4.29
N LEU A 72 19.07 -7.53 4.63
CA LEU A 72 17.71 -8.09 4.70
C LEU A 72 17.28 -8.11 6.17
N VAL A 73 16.18 -7.43 6.49
CA VAL A 73 15.63 -7.35 7.85
C VAL A 73 14.63 -8.49 8.04
N GLU A 74 14.91 -9.38 8.98
CA GLU A 74 14.10 -10.57 9.20
C GLU A 74 13.11 -10.36 10.34
N THR A 75 13.57 -9.85 11.46
CA THR A 75 12.78 -9.74 12.69
C THR A 75 12.13 -8.37 12.88
N SER A 76 11.12 -8.32 13.74
CA SER A 76 10.50 -7.06 14.13
C SER A 76 11.40 -6.22 15.04
N GLU A 77 12.30 -6.87 15.77
CA GLU A 77 13.28 -6.24 16.64
C GLU A 77 14.33 -5.49 15.82
N GLU A 78 14.87 -6.10 14.80
CA GLU A 78 15.76 -5.45 13.84
C GLU A 78 15.10 -4.25 13.16
N SER A 79 13.85 -4.42 12.70
CA SER A 79 13.06 -3.34 12.11
C SER A 79 12.89 -2.14 13.05
N LYS A 80 12.70 -2.36 14.34
CA LYS A 80 12.60 -1.29 15.36
C LYS A 80 13.94 -0.56 15.53
N LEU A 81 15.06 -1.29 15.53
CA LEU A 81 16.40 -0.70 15.67
C LEU A 81 16.73 0.27 14.54
N LEU A 82 16.26 0.03 13.31
CA LEU A 82 16.43 0.95 12.18
C LEU A 82 15.86 2.35 12.45
N ASN A 83 14.79 2.45 13.24
CA ASN A 83 14.18 3.73 13.58
C ASN A 83 14.96 4.50 14.66
N MET A 84 15.75 3.82 15.46
CA MET A 84 16.59 4.42 16.51
C MET A 84 17.95 4.87 15.96
N ASP A 85 18.48 4.15 14.99
CA ASP A 85 19.75 4.47 14.35
C ASP A 85 19.63 5.70 13.44
N LYS A 86 20.49 6.71 13.67
CA LYS A 86 20.52 7.99 12.98
C LYS A 86 21.43 8.02 11.74
N THR A 87 22.14 6.93 11.47
CA THR A 87 22.98 6.81 10.28
C THR A 87 22.15 7.00 9.02
N PRO A 88 22.61 7.81 8.05
CA PRO A 88 21.94 7.95 6.76
C PRO A 88 21.77 6.59 6.07
N LYS A 89 20.56 6.24 5.69
CA LYS A 89 20.22 4.92 5.13
C LYS A 89 19.02 4.98 4.23
N ILE A 90 18.86 3.97 3.39
CA ILE A 90 17.62 3.71 2.63
C ILE A 90 16.91 2.53 3.29
N ILE A 91 15.62 2.67 3.53
CA ILE A 91 14.74 1.59 4.01
C ILE A 91 13.66 1.34 2.95
N ILE A 92 13.66 0.15 2.36
CA ILE A 92 12.65 -0.30 1.41
C ILE A 92 11.65 -1.16 2.17
N SER A 93 10.42 -0.68 2.32
CA SER A 93 9.40 -1.35 3.13
C SER A 93 8.04 -1.35 2.45
N ALA A 94 7.24 -2.36 2.75
CA ALA A 94 5.86 -2.50 2.27
C ALA A 94 4.85 -2.11 3.39
N SER A 95 3.60 -1.75 3.09
CA SER A 95 2.93 -1.75 1.78
C SER A 95 3.19 -0.45 1.01
N GLY A 96 3.11 -0.50 -0.31
CA GLY A 96 3.36 0.66 -1.18
C GLY A 96 2.40 1.84 -0.96
N MET A 97 1.20 1.62 -0.47
CA MET A 97 0.20 2.67 -0.15
C MET A 97 0.23 3.12 1.32
N CYS A 98 1.16 2.60 2.10
CA CYS A 98 1.37 2.93 3.52
C CYS A 98 0.21 2.57 4.48
N ASP A 99 -0.80 1.82 4.03
CA ASP A 99 -1.97 1.46 4.85
C ASP A 99 -1.72 0.26 5.77
N ALA A 100 -0.72 -0.55 5.47
CA ALA A 100 -0.36 -1.74 6.23
C ALA A 100 1.16 -1.96 6.25
N GLY A 101 1.62 -2.92 7.04
CA GLY A 101 3.01 -3.37 7.05
C GLY A 101 3.96 -2.49 7.89
N ARG A 102 5.24 -2.84 7.80
CA ARG A 102 6.32 -2.23 8.59
C ARG A 102 6.56 -0.76 8.22
N ILE A 103 6.25 -0.34 7.00
CA ILE A 103 6.35 1.04 6.55
C ILE A 103 5.63 2.02 7.48
N ARG A 104 4.50 1.63 8.08
CA ARG A 104 3.75 2.50 8.99
C ARG A 104 4.54 2.82 10.25
N HIS A 105 5.35 1.89 10.74
CA HIS A 105 6.24 2.13 11.88
C HIS A 105 7.39 3.05 11.49
N HIS A 106 8.00 2.85 10.32
CA HIS A 106 9.03 3.76 9.82
C HIS A 106 8.49 5.17 9.63
N LEU A 107 7.30 5.33 9.06
CA LEU A 107 6.65 6.64 8.90
C LEU A 107 6.39 7.30 10.25
N LYS A 108 5.86 6.57 11.26
CA LYS A 108 5.63 7.12 12.59
C LYS A 108 6.90 7.72 13.20
N HIS A 109 8.05 7.08 13.01
CA HIS A 109 9.32 7.48 13.62
C HIS A 109 10.11 8.50 12.80
N ASN A 110 9.81 8.67 11.50
CA ASN A 110 10.65 9.45 10.61
C ASN A 110 9.92 10.61 9.90
N LEU A 111 8.58 10.64 9.80
CA LEU A 111 7.84 11.73 9.12
C LEU A 111 8.07 13.10 9.74
N TRP A 112 8.24 13.20 11.04
CA TRP A 112 8.47 14.47 11.74
C TRP A 112 9.91 14.99 11.63
N ARG A 113 10.82 14.23 11.01
CA ARG A 113 12.22 14.59 10.83
C ARG A 113 12.40 15.28 9.48
N ALA A 114 12.83 16.55 9.49
CA ALA A 114 13.05 17.32 8.28
C ALA A 114 14.22 16.82 7.39
N ASN A 115 15.12 16.01 7.96
CA ASN A 115 16.24 15.37 7.25
C ASN A 115 15.88 13.98 6.69
N SER A 116 14.62 13.58 6.77
CA SER A 116 14.12 12.34 6.17
C SER A 116 13.41 12.61 4.85
N ALA A 117 13.31 11.59 4.01
CA ALA A 117 12.51 11.63 2.80
C ALA A 117 11.65 10.36 2.67
N VAL A 118 10.45 10.53 2.15
CA VAL A 118 9.58 9.43 1.73
C VAL A 118 9.50 9.46 0.21
N VAL A 119 9.93 8.38 -0.43
CA VAL A 119 9.92 8.26 -1.89
C VAL A 119 8.86 7.25 -2.31
N PHE A 120 7.84 7.71 -2.97
CA PHE A 120 6.84 6.85 -3.58
C PHE A 120 7.29 6.47 -4.99
N VAL A 121 7.28 5.18 -5.28
CA VAL A 121 7.70 4.61 -6.57
C VAL A 121 6.54 3.95 -7.32
N GLY A 122 5.32 4.27 -6.95
CA GLY A 122 4.10 3.73 -7.56
C GLY A 122 2.88 4.55 -7.23
N PHE A 123 1.80 4.29 -7.97
CA PHE A 123 0.52 4.96 -7.82
C PHE A 123 -0.01 4.86 -6.38
N GLN A 124 -0.59 5.96 -5.92
CA GLN A 124 -1.23 6.06 -4.62
C GLN A 124 -2.73 6.26 -4.78
N SER A 125 -3.52 5.26 -4.39
CA SER A 125 -4.97 5.30 -4.54
C SER A 125 -5.62 6.35 -3.62
N PRO A 126 -6.69 7.03 -4.06
CA PRO A 126 -7.45 7.94 -3.23
C PRO A 126 -7.89 7.29 -1.90
N GLY A 127 -7.76 8.03 -0.80
CA GLY A 127 -8.12 7.59 0.54
C GLY A 127 -7.02 6.86 1.31
N THR A 128 -5.91 6.48 0.67
CA THR A 128 -4.76 5.85 1.33
C THR A 128 -3.88 6.85 2.09
N LEU A 129 -3.09 6.36 3.04
CA LEU A 129 -2.11 7.19 3.74
C LEU A 129 -1.06 7.75 2.77
N GLY A 130 -0.57 6.93 1.84
CA GLY A 130 0.40 7.37 0.84
C GLY A 130 -0.14 8.51 -0.04
N ARG A 131 -1.41 8.45 -0.42
CA ARG A 131 -2.06 9.53 -1.17
C ARG A 131 -2.16 10.82 -0.36
N LYS A 132 -2.53 10.75 0.92
CA LYS A 132 -2.56 11.92 1.80
C LYS A 132 -1.19 12.60 1.91
N LEU A 133 -0.12 11.81 2.01
CA LEU A 133 1.25 12.34 2.04
C LEU A 133 1.64 13.02 0.73
N LEU A 134 1.28 12.44 -0.42
CA LEU A 134 1.52 13.05 -1.73
C LEU A 134 0.71 14.34 -1.94
N ASP A 135 -0.50 14.40 -1.41
CA ASP A 135 -1.36 15.59 -1.47
C ASP A 135 -0.87 16.71 -0.52
N GLY A 136 0.22 16.51 0.21
CA GLY A 136 0.84 17.54 1.04
C GLY A 136 0.24 17.68 2.44
N ALA A 137 -0.31 16.61 3.01
CA ALA A 137 -0.81 16.65 4.38
C ALA A 137 0.27 17.13 5.37
N GLU A 138 -0.03 18.13 6.19
CA GLU A 138 0.88 18.67 7.23
C GLU A 138 1.00 17.74 8.45
N SER A 139 -0.02 16.92 8.70
CA SER A 139 -0.01 15.88 9.71
C SER A 139 -0.83 14.67 9.27
N VAL A 140 -0.51 13.48 9.82
CA VAL A 140 -1.25 12.24 9.56
C VAL A 140 -1.40 11.42 10.85
N LYS A 141 -2.51 10.69 10.95
CA LYS A 141 -2.76 9.82 12.11
C LYS A 141 -2.17 8.43 11.90
N LEU A 142 -1.21 8.04 12.74
CA LEU A 142 -0.56 6.73 12.74
C LEU A 142 -0.66 6.07 14.11
N PHE A 143 -1.25 4.89 14.18
CA PHE A 143 -1.46 4.14 15.44
C PHE A 143 -2.18 4.94 16.55
N GLY A 144 -3.10 5.83 16.16
CA GLY A 144 -3.83 6.68 17.11
C GLY A 144 -3.16 8.01 17.45
N GLU A 145 -1.90 8.20 17.07
CA GLU A 145 -1.12 9.42 17.32
C GLU A 145 -1.10 10.32 16.07
N GLU A 146 -1.15 11.62 16.27
CA GLU A 146 -0.97 12.62 15.21
C GLU A 146 0.52 12.90 15.00
N ILE A 147 1.00 12.65 13.79
CA ILE A 147 2.41 12.79 13.41
C ILE A 147 2.54 13.91 12.39
N ALA A 148 3.34 14.93 12.71
CA ALA A 148 3.65 16.01 11.78
C ALA A 148 4.46 15.48 10.58
N VAL A 149 4.18 16.00 9.38
CA VAL A 149 4.90 15.67 8.15
C VAL A 149 5.91 16.78 7.87
N LYS A 150 7.17 16.57 8.26
CA LYS A 150 8.30 17.45 7.98
C LYS A 150 9.29 16.82 7.00
N ALA A 151 9.21 15.52 6.82
CA ALA A 151 10.00 14.78 5.85
C ALA A 151 9.66 15.23 4.42
N LYS A 152 10.66 15.26 3.54
CA LYS A 152 10.43 15.51 2.11
C LYS A 152 9.62 14.35 1.51
N VAL A 153 8.53 14.65 0.83
CA VAL A 153 7.74 13.65 0.09
C VAL A 153 8.04 13.80 -1.40
N VAL A 154 8.43 12.70 -2.02
CA VAL A 154 8.81 12.63 -3.44
C VAL A 154 7.98 11.57 -4.13
N ASN A 155 7.40 11.91 -5.28
CA ASN A 155 6.76 10.95 -6.18
C ASN A 155 7.70 10.66 -7.38
N PHE A 156 8.21 9.45 -7.44
CA PHE A 156 9.08 9.02 -8.52
C PHE A 156 8.25 8.16 -9.50
N GLN A 157 7.95 8.72 -10.66
CA GLN A 157 7.05 8.09 -11.64
C GLN A 157 7.77 7.17 -12.64
N GLY A 158 9.11 7.25 -12.74
CA GLY A 158 9.90 6.56 -13.77
C GLY A 158 9.96 5.04 -13.68
N LEU A 159 9.46 4.43 -12.59
CA LEU A 159 9.45 2.97 -12.41
C LEU A 159 8.07 2.35 -12.67
N SER A 160 7.14 3.03 -13.30
CA SER A 160 5.84 2.43 -13.60
C SER A 160 5.94 1.48 -14.79
N SER A 161 5.58 0.22 -14.59
CA SER A 161 5.42 -0.78 -15.65
C SER A 161 4.00 -0.78 -16.26
N HIS A 162 3.13 0.11 -15.77
CA HIS A 162 1.81 0.29 -16.34
C HIS A 162 1.89 1.21 -17.56
N ALA A 163 1.21 0.84 -18.64
CA ALA A 163 1.01 1.71 -19.78
C ALA A 163 0.19 2.94 -19.36
N ASP A 164 0.57 4.10 -19.88
CA ASP A 164 -0.25 5.29 -19.82
C ASP A 164 -1.34 5.27 -20.90
N HIS A 165 -2.12 6.32 -20.99
CA HIS A 165 -3.21 6.45 -21.94
C HIS A 165 -2.73 6.22 -23.41
N ASP A 166 -1.67 6.88 -23.80
CA ASP A 166 -1.19 6.86 -25.19
C ASP A 166 -0.65 5.47 -25.55
N HIS A 167 0.10 4.84 -24.67
CA HIS A 167 0.59 3.47 -24.87
C HIS A 167 -0.56 2.45 -24.90
N LEU A 168 -1.66 2.66 -24.14
CA LEU A 168 -2.85 1.80 -24.25
C LEU A 168 -3.52 1.94 -25.62
N ILE A 169 -3.59 3.16 -26.16
CA ILE A 169 -4.12 3.40 -27.52
C ILE A 169 -3.22 2.78 -28.59
N GLU A 170 -1.90 2.91 -28.47
CA GLU A 170 -0.94 2.27 -29.37
C GLU A 170 -1.06 0.76 -29.32
N TRP A 171 -1.14 0.19 -28.11
CA TRP A 171 -1.28 -1.24 -27.91
C TRP A 171 -2.55 -1.80 -28.56
N ILE A 172 -3.71 -1.17 -28.37
CA ILE A 172 -4.97 -1.65 -28.95
C ILE A 172 -4.99 -1.50 -30.49
N LYS A 173 -4.32 -0.47 -31.03
CA LYS A 173 -4.19 -0.26 -32.49
C LYS A 173 -3.27 -1.29 -33.17
N ALA A 174 -2.37 -1.91 -32.42
CA ALA A 174 -1.43 -2.90 -32.93
C ALA A 174 -2.07 -4.28 -33.22
N PHE A 175 -3.32 -4.51 -32.79
CA PHE A 175 -4.00 -5.77 -33.10
C PHE A 175 -4.41 -5.88 -34.57
N ASP A 176 -4.00 -6.97 -35.21
CA ASP A 176 -4.43 -7.33 -36.57
C ASP A 176 -4.81 -8.83 -36.59
N PRO A 177 -6.09 -9.19 -36.88
CA PRO A 177 -7.22 -8.28 -37.08
C PRO A 177 -7.63 -7.52 -35.82
N LYS A 178 -8.35 -6.42 -35.97
CA LYS A 178 -8.93 -5.67 -34.84
C LYS A 178 -9.76 -6.59 -33.95
N PRO A 179 -9.72 -6.42 -32.61
CA PRO A 179 -10.56 -7.21 -31.70
C PRO A 179 -12.04 -6.95 -31.99
N ALA A 180 -12.85 -8.00 -31.93
CA ALA A 180 -14.29 -7.92 -32.14
C ALA A 180 -14.96 -7.01 -31.11
N HIS A 181 -14.46 -7.01 -29.86
CA HIS A 181 -14.94 -6.15 -28.80
C HIS A 181 -13.85 -5.86 -27.76
N VAL A 182 -13.90 -4.68 -27.13
CA VAL A 182 -12.97 -4.20 -26.12
C VAL A 182 -13.72 -3.90 -24.83
N PHE A 183 -13.39 -4.59 -23.77
CA PHE A 183 -13.93 -4.36 -22.42
C PHE A 183 -12.94 -3.50 -21.63
N VAL A 184 -13.37 -2.28 -21.26
CA VAL A 184 -12.57 -1.41 -20.38
C VAL A 184 -12.92 -1.74 -18.94
N VAL A 185 -11.93 -2.22 -18.20
CA VAL A 185 -12.08 -2.64 -16.79
C VAL A 185 -11.04 -1.97 -15.90
N HIS A 186 -11.31 -1.93 -14.59
CA HIS A 186 -10.38 -1.38 -13.58
C HIS A 186 -10.04 0.11 -13.73
N GLY A 187 -10.97 0.92 -14.19
CA GLY A 187 -10.86 2.38 -14.23
C GLY A 187 -11.67 3.07 -13.13
N ASP A 188 -11.38 4.34 -12.88
CA ASP A 188 -12.27 5.20 -12.10
C ASP A 188 -13.61 5.39 -12.84
N ALA A 189 -14.65 5.73 -12.09
CA ALA A 189 -16.04 5.71 -12.58
C ALA A 189 -16.31 6.66 -13.78
N ASP A 190 -15.51 7.69 -13.91
CA ASP A 190 -15.53 8.67 -15.01
C ASP A 190 -14.49 8.37 -16.09
N VAL A 191 -13.33 7.80 -15.73
CA VAL A 191 -12.21 7.57 -16.64
C VAL A 191 -12.48 6.37 -17.56
N ALA A 192 -12.98 5.25 -17.03
CA ALA A 192 -13.22 4.06 -17.84
C ALA A 192 -14.27 4.26 -18.94
N PRO A 193 -15.43 4.91 -18.68
CA PRO A 193 -16.37 5.27 -19.75
C PRO A 193 -15.77 6.21 -20.79
N ALA A 194 -15.06 7.27 -20.36
CA ALA A 194 -14.45 8.23 -21.29
C ALA A 194 -13.42 7.54 -22.22
N PHE A 195 -12.62 6.62 -21.69
CA PHE A 195 -11.68 5.83 -22.48
C PHE A 195 -12.39 4.88 -23.46
N ALA A 196 -13.50 4.25 -23.04
CA ALA A 196 -14.31 3.42 -23.95
C ALA A 196 -14.92 4.25 -25.09
N ASP A 197 -15.42 5.46 -24.80
CA ASP A 197 -15.97 6.38 -25.81
C ASP A 197 -14.88 6.82 -26.81
N GLU A 198 -13.67 7.07 -26.33
CA GLU A 198 -12.52 7.38 -27.20
C GLU A 198 -12.18 6.20 -28.10
N LEU A 199 -12.12 4.98 -27.59
CA LEU A 199 -11.91 3.78 -28.41
C LEU A 199 -12.99 3.63 -29.48
N CYS A 200 -14.26 3.91 -29.15
CA CYS A 200 -15.35 3.93 -30.12
C CYS A 200 -15.11 4.98 -31.22
N SER A 201 -14.63 6.16 -30.86
CA SER A 201 -14.29 7.22 -31.84
C SER A 201 -13.15 6.82 -32.78
N LEU A 202 -12.25 5.94 -32.34
CA LEU A 202 -11.16 5.35 -33.13
C LEU A 202 -11.60 4.12 -33.94
N GLY A 203 -12.87 3.79 -33.94
CA GLY A 203 -13.47 2.71 -34.74
C GLY A 203 -13.33 1.31 -34.11
N PHE A 204 -13.20 1.22 -32.81
CA PHE A 204 -13.32 -0.03 -32.06
C PHE A 204 -14.75 -0.19 -31.50
N SER A 205 -15.19 -1.43 -31.32
CA SER A 205 -16.37 -1.72 -30.51
C SER A 205 -15.91 -1.82 -29.05
N ALA A 206 -16.22 -0.85 -28.22
CA ALA A 206 -15.72 -0.81 -26.83
C ALA A 206 -16.80 -0.32 -25.85
N HIS A 207 -16.75 -0.81 -24.61
CA HIS A 207 -17.52 -0.26 -23.51
C HIS A 207 -16.83 -0.46 -22.15
N ALA A 208 -17.19 0.39 -21.18
CA ALA A 208 -16.77 0.21 -19.80
C ALA A 208 -17.68 -0.82 -19.12
N ALA A 209 -17.10 -1.95 -18.70
CA ALA A 209 -17.82 -3.04 -18.09
C ALA A 209 -18.44 -2.63 -16.74
N LYS A 210 -19.72 -2.97 -16.51
CA LYS A 210 -20.45 -2.71 -15.27
C LYS A 210 -20.38 -3.90 -14.32
N PHE A 211 -20.70 -3.66 -13.05
CA PHE A 211 -20.73 -4.72 -12.05
C PHE A 211 -21.83 -5.74 -12.37
N THR A 212 -21.52 -7.03 -12.30
CA THR A 212 -22.39 -8.16 -12.68
C THR A 212 -22.80 -8.23 -14.15
N GLU A 213 -22.18 -7.43 -15.01
CA GLU A 213 -22.36 -7.58 -16.46
C GLU A 213 -21.91 -8.94 -16.92
N SER A 214 -22.68 -9.53 -17.82
CA SER A 214 -22.40 -10.85 -18.39
C SER A 214 -22.45 -10.78 -19.91
N TYR A 215 -21.44 -11.34 -20.57
CA TYR A 215 -21.27 -11.30 -22.00
C TYR A 215 -20.91 -12.71 -22.55
N ASP A 216 -21.60 -13.15 -23.58
CA ASP A 216 -21.21 -14.36 -24.32
C ASP A 216 -20.16 -13.99 -25.37
N LEU A 217 -18.91 -14.33 -25.07
CA LEU A 217 -17.77 -14.02 -25.97
C LEU A 217 -17.84 -14.78 -27.29
N ALA A 218 -18.43 -15.99 -27.31
CA ALA A 218 -18.52 -16.78 -28.53
C ALA A 218 -19.64 -16.26 -29.46
N ALA A 219 -20.79 -15.91 -28.88
CA ALA A 219 -21.91 -15.35 -29.63
C ALA A 219 -21.76 -13.85 -29.91
N GLY A 220 -20.86 -13.15 -29.18
CA GLY A 220 -20.67 -11.71 -29.32
C GLY A 220 -21.83 -10.89 -28.78
N VAL A 221 -22.57 -11.38 -27.79
CA VAL A 221 -23.79 -10.74 -27.27
C VAL A 221 -23.76 -10.52 -25.77
N MET A 222 -24.30 -9.40 -25.33
CA MET A 222 -24.50 -9.10 -23.92
C MET A 222 -25.70 -9.91 -23.40
N LEU A 223 -25.47 -10.68 -22.33
CA LEU A 223 -26.50 -11.47 -21.68
C LEU A 223 -27.18 -10.70 -20.54
N SER A 224 -26.46 -9.83 -19.85
CA SER A 224 -26.93 -8.98 -18.77
C SER A 224 -26.19 -7.66 -18.75
N GLU A 225 -26.90 -6.55 -18.67
CA GLU A 225 -26.29 -5.20 -18.68
C GLU A 225 -25.54 -4.82 -17.40
N GLY A 226 -25.70 -5.60 -16.33
CA GLY A 226 -25.13 -5.24 -15.03
C GLY A 226 -25.67 -3.92 -14.48
N TYR A 227 -25.01 -3.39 -13.46
CA TYR A 227 -25.35 -2.09 -12.86
C TYR A 227 -24.10 -1.34 -12.38
N ILE A 228 -24.22 -0.01 -12.28
CA ILE A 228 -23.16 0.81 -11.69
C ILE A 228 -23.27 0.66 -10.18
N SER A 229 -22.29 -0.03 -9.57
CA SER A 229 -22.23 -0.16 -8.12
C SER A 229 -21.79 1.17 -7.53
N GLU A 230 -22.69 1.92 -6.92
CA GLU A 230 -22.30 2.98 -6.01
C GLU A 230 -21.56 2.34 -4.83
N ARG A 231 -20.25 2.45 -4.81
CA ARG A 231 -19.46 2.13 -3.62
C ARG A 231 -19.94 3.04 -2.51
N LYS A 232 -20.89 2.57 -1.68
CA LYS A 232 -21.07 3.17 -0.36
C LYS A 232 -19.68 3.12 0.28
N ARG A 233 -19.06 4.30 0.47
CA ARG A 233 -17.92 4.43 1.35
C ARG A 233 -18.38 3.91 2.71
N THR A 234 -18.26 2.63 2.95
CA THR A 234 -18.18 2.12 4.31
C THR A 234 -16.89 2.75 4.83
N MET A 235 -17.04 3.83 5.58
CA MET A 235 -16.03 4.26 6.50
C MET A 235 -15.72 3.00 7.32
N GLN A 236 -14.61 2.34 7.02
CA GLN A 236 -14.09 1.35 7.94
C GLN A 236 -13.86 2.13 9.24
N ALA A 237 -14.78 1.94 10.19
CA ALA A 237 -14.60 2.42 11.54
C ALA A 237 -13.18 2.02 11.93
N SER A 238 -12.38 2.98 12.35
CA SER A 238 -10.99 2.70 12.70
C SER A 238 -11.00 1.59 13.76
N ARG A 239 -9.95 0.81 13.87
CA ARG A 239 -9.84 -0.22 14.93
C ARG A 239 -10.07 0.40 16.31
N ALA A 240 -9.73 1.68 16.47
CA ALA A 240 -10.00 2.48 17.66
C ALA A 240 -11.51 2.76 17.84
N ASP A 241 -12.24 3.09 16.77
CA ASP A 241 -13.69 3.31 16.83
C ASP A 241 -14.43 2.00 17.15
N ASN A 242 -13.94 0.88 16.62
CA ASN A 242 -14.48 -0.45 16.94
C ASN A 242 -14.19 -0.84 18.41
N LEU A 243 -13.03 -0.52 18.97
CA LEU A 243 -12.71 -0.78 20.37
C LEU A 243 -13.50 0.14 21.30
N TYR A 244 -13.65 1.41 20.97
CA TYR A 244 -14.47 2.35 21.70
C TYR A 244 -15.96 1.96 21.65
N GLY A 245 -16.46 1.53 20.50
CA GLY A 245 -17.81 0.98 20.36
C GLY A 245 -18.05 -0.26 21.22
N LYS A 246 -17.07 -1.16 21.31
CA LYS A 246 -17.12 -2.33 22.20
C LYS A 246 -17.12 -1.92 23.69
N LEU A 247 -16.36 -0.89 24.05
CA LEU A 247 -16.34 -0.36 25.41
C LEU A 247 -17.68 0.26 25.78
N LEU A 248 -18.29 1.04 24.88
CA LEU A 248 -19.65 1.58 25.09
C LEU A 248 -20.69 0.48 25.26
N ALA A 249 -20.68 -0.53 24.38
CA ALA A 249 -21.58 -1.67 24.49
C ALA A 249 -21.41 -2.43 25.82
N ALA A 250 -20.18 -2.59 26.29
CA ALA A 250 -19.91 -3.18 27.61
C ALA A 250 -20.44 -2.31 28.74
N GLY A 251 -20.35 -0.98 28.62
CA GLY A 251 -20.93 -0.03 29.58
C GLY A 251 -22.46 -0.10 29.62
N GLU A 252 -23.10 -0.18 28.48
CA GLU A 252 -24.56 -0.34 28.40
C GLU A 252 -25.04 -1.67 29.01
N ALA A 253 -24.33 -2.76 28.71
CA ALA A 253 -24.60 -4.07 29.32
C ALA A 253 -24.44 -4.04 30.83
N LEU A 254 -23.44 -3.31 31.36
CA LEU A 254 -23.24 -3.12 32.79
C LEU A 254 -24.39 -2.31 33.41
N LEU A 255 -24.86 -1.25 32.75
CA LEU A 255 -26.03 -0.48 33.20
C LEU A 255 -27.30 -1.33 33.27
N GLU A 256 -27.53 -2.17 32.26
CA GLU A 256 -28.64 -3.13 32.26
C GLU A 256 -28.53 -4.12 33.42
N LEU A 257 -27.35 -4.63 33.70
CA LEU A 257 -27.09 -5.52 34.86
C LEU A 257 -27.38 -4.81 36.19
N ILE A 258 -26.96 -3.55 36.36
CA ILE A 258 -27.23 -2.74 37.54
C ILE A 258 -28.75 -2.59 37.75
N ARG A 259 -29.52 -2.31 36.69
CA ARG A 259 -30.99 -2.22 36.77
C ARG A 259 -31.63 -3.50 37.26
N ARG A 260 -31.12 -4.67 36.88
CA ARG A 260 -31.58 -6.00 37.33
C ARG A 260 -31.23 -6.31 38.78
N PHE A 261 -30.31 -5.55 39.40
CA PHE A 261 -29.99 -5.70 40.82
C PHE A 261 -31.02 -5.07 41.76
N LYS A 262 -31.97 -4.30 41.24
CA LYS A 262 -33.08 -3.76 42.04
C LYS A 262 -33.89 -4.90 42.64
N GLY A 263 -33.98 -4.93 44.02
CA GLY A 263 -34.70 -5.97 44.76
C GLY A 263 -33.83 -7.15 45.22
N ARG A 264 -32.52 -7.13 44.96
CA ARG A 264 -31.56 -8.09 45.57
C ARG A 264 -31.18 -7.70 46.98
N SER A 265 -30.51 -8.60 47.71
CA SER A 265 -30.08 -8.35 49.09
C SER A 265 -29.09 -7.19 49.17
N ASN A 266 -29.14 -6.42 50.25
CA ASN A 266 -28.22 -5.31 50.48
C ASN A 266 -26.74 -5.76 50.47
N LYS A 267 -26.45 -7.00 50.87
CA LYS A 267 -25.11 -7.59 50.87
C LYS A 267 -24.60 -7.77 49.41
N GLU A 268 -25.43 -8.27 48.51
CA GLU A 268 -25.07 -8.43 47.09
C GLU A 268 -24.91 -7.08 46.41
N ILE A 269 -25.80 -6.15 46.66
CA ILE A 269 -25.73 -4.78 46.12
C ILE A 269 -24.43 -4.11 46.54
N ALA A 270 -24.11 -4.15 47.87
CA ALA A 270 -22.88 -3.56 48.41
C ALA A 270 -21.60 -4.21 47.84
N ALA A 271 -21.61 -5.53 47.60
CA ALA A 271 -20.47 -6.22 47.02
C ALA A 271 -20.26 -5.81 45.56
N PHE A 272 -21.33 -5.72 44.75
CA PHE A 272 -21.27 -5.31 43.36
C PHE A 272 -20.88 -3.84 43.19
N THR A 273 -21.41 -2.94 44.07
CA THR A 273 -21.03 -1.53 44.11
C THR A 273 -19.52 -1.38 44.33
N ARG A 274 -18.94 -2.09 45.29
CA ARG A 274 -17.49 -2.04 45.55
C ARG A 274 -16.66 -2.46 44.32
N GLN A 275 -17.09 -3.48 43.55
CA GLN A 275 -16.39 -3.90 42.36
C GLN A 275 -16.41 -2.84 41.26
N ILE A 276 -17.55 -2.18 41.04
CA ILE A 276 -17.69 -1.10 40.05
C ILE A 276 -16.85 0.10 40.50
N THR A 277 -16.90 0.52 41.75
CA THR A 277 -16.10 1.64 42.25
C THR A 277 -14.61 1.37 42.10
N ALA A 278 -14.14 0.18 42.46
CA ALA A 278 -12.74 -0.21 42.28
C ALA A 278 -12.31 -0.23 40.79
N LEU A 279 -13.23 -0.57 39.89
CA LEU A 279 -12.97 -0.47 38.44
C LEU A 279 -12.82 0.99 37.99
N ILE A 280 -13.70 1.87 38.46
CA ILE A 280 -13.65 3.31 38.15
C ILE A 280 -12.34 3.92 38.65
N ASP A 281 -11.99 3.68 39.92
CA ASP A 281 -10.78 4.22 40.57
C ASP A 281 -9.49 3.76 39.90
N ARG A 282 -9.53 2.58 39.24
CA ARG A 282 -8.37 2.05 38.48
C ARG A 282 -8.09 2.79 37.19
N PHE A 283 -9.09 3.44 36.58
CA PHE A 283 -8.99 4.07 35.27
C PHE A 283 -9.18 5.60 35.31
N GLN A 284 -9.38 6.21 36.46
CA GLN A 284 -9.23 7.65 36.73
C GLN A 284 -7.78 7.99 37.02
#